data_21e6857b6e2fd85a20b725ae7e97a99e
#
_entry.id   21e6857b6e2fd85a20b725ae7e97a99e
#
_cell.length_a   1.000
_cell.length_b   1.000
_cell.length_c   1.000
_cell.angle_alpha   90.00
_cell.angle_beta   90.00
_cell.angle_gamma   90.00
#
_symmetry.space_group_name_H-M   'P 1'
#
loop_
_entity.id
_entity.type
_entity.pdbx_description
1 polymer ?
#
loop_
_entity_poly.entity_id
_entity_poly.type
_entity_poly.pdbx_seq_one_letter_code
_entity_poly.pdbx_strand_id
1 'polypeptide(L)'
;MRISRIKSLFTNPMAIAVVAPLVLFSGMSAARDKICAPEHNEAVVDALHQLFEAASHDDDNLFKEVLAPNFYAFDNGKRFDGMQLPQLIKAAHGAGKIYVWSVNDPEVHIACDWAWVTYTNRGSVGDSSGTQPMSWLESAVLHYQGQRWHIQFLHSTRAVPTSN
;
A
#
# COMPACT_ATOMS: atom_id res chain seq x y z
N MET A 1 -38.02 45.61 81.43
CA MET A 1 -38.77 44.33 81.16
C MET A 1 -37.84 43.31 80.59
N ARG A 2 -37.77 42.09 81.15
CA ARG A 2 -36.67 41.11 81.10
C ARG A 2 -36.41 40.56 79.72
N ILE A 3 -35.10 40.61 79.34
CA ILE A 3 -34.54 39.96 78.17
C ILE A 3 -34.01 38.61 78.61
N SER A 4 -34.54 37.49 78.03
CA SER A 4 -34.04 36.15 78.25
C SER A 4 -33.06 35.79 77.15
N ARG A 5 -31.84 35.33 77.51
CA ARG A 5 -30.80 34.90 76.64
C ARG A 5 -31.01 33.40 76.31
N ILE A 6 -31.01 33.02 75.04
CA ILE A 6 -30.96 31.65 74.64
C ILE A 6 -29.52 31.37 74.11
N LYS A 7 -28.85 30.40 74.74
CA LYS A 7 -27.51 29.91 74.34
C LYS A 7 -27.62 29.03 73.15
N SER A 8 -26.90 29.39 72.08
CA SER A 8 -26.69 28.52 70.88
C SER A 8 -25.64 27.49 71.20
N LEU A 9 -26.00 26.22 71.07
CA LEU A 9 -25.09 25.01 71.03
C LEU A 9 -24.52 24.85 69.66
N PHE A 10 -23.21 25.03 69.52
CA PHE A 10 -22.47 24.69 68.34
C PHE A 10 -22.33 23.17 68.24
N THR A 11 -22.98 22.56 67.28
CA THR A 11 -22.71 21.19 66.84
C THR A 11 -21.73 21.21 65.68
N ASN A 12 -20.55 20.65 65.89
CA ASN A 12 -19.55 20.42 64.84
C ASN A 12 -20.05 19.43 63.82
N PRO A 13 -20.04 19.70 62.54
CA PRO A 13 -20.21 18.68 61.53
C PRO A 13 -18.90 17.91 61.33
N MET A 14 -18.91 16.64 61.62
CA MET A 14 -17.83 15.67 61.32
C MET A 14 -17.71 15.51 59.81
N ALA A 15 -16.60 16.03 59.23
CA ALA A 15 -16.31 15.89 57.83
C ALA A 15 -15.87 14.44 57.52
N ILE A 16 -16.72 13.68 56.87
CA ILE A 16 -16.39 12.37 56.34
C ILE A 16 -15.58 12.57 55.03
N ALA A 17 -14.29 12.35 55.10
CA ALA A 17 -13.43 12.32 53.90
C ALA A 17 -13.71 11.04 53.13
N VAL A 18 -14.39 11.16 51.98
CA VAL A 18 -14.56 10.05 51.01
C VAL A 18 -13.27 9.95 50.20
N VAL A 19 -12.44 8.98 50.52
CA VAL A 19 -11.27 8.61 49.71
C VAL A 19 -11.76 7.79 48.54
N ALA A 20 -11.88 8.39 47.36
CA ALA A 20 -12.16 7.66 46.13
C ALA A 20 -10.91 6.88 45.67
N PRO A 21 -10.98 5.55 45.44
CA PRO A 21 -9.83 4.85 44.89
C PRO A 21 -9.59 5.28 43.45
N LEU A 22 -8.39 5.86 43.21
CA LEU A 22 -7.90 6.16 41.87
C LEU A 22 -7.57 4.82 41.17
N VAL A 23 -8.51 4.30 40.38
CA VAL A 23 -8.27 3.11 39.54
C VAL A 23 -7.39 3.56 38.37
N LEU A 24 -6.07 3.31 38.47
CA LEU A 24 -5.14 3.46 37.37
C LEU A 24 -5.47 2.34 36.35
N PHE A 25 -6.24 2.67 35.32
CA PHE A 25 -6.34 1.86 34.11
C PHE A 25 -4.97 1.90 33.43
N SER A 26 -4.10 0.95 33.77
CA SER A 26 -2.93 0.64 32.94
C SER A 26 -3.46 0.15 31.60
N GLY A 27 -3.54 1.04 30.62
CA GLY A 27 -3.84 0.69 29.24
C GLY A 27 -2.73 -0.23 28.76
N MET A 28 -2.97 -1.55 28.81
CA MET A 28 -2.17 -2.51 28.06
C MET A 28 -2.39 -2.18 26.59
N SER A 29 -1.45 -1.40 26.02
CA SER A 29 -1.31 -1.28 24.58
C SER A 29 -0.93 -2.68 24.09
N ALA A 30 -1.92 -3.45 23.63
CA ALA A 30 -1.64 -4.70 22.95
C ALA A 30 -0.83 -4.33 21.70
N ALA A 31 0.49 -4.56 21.74
CA ALA A 31 1.29 -4.58 20.54
C ALA A 31 0.61 -5.64 19.64
N ARG A 32 -0.01 -5.19 18.54
CA ARG A 32 -0.47 -6.11 17.50
C ARG A 32 0.78 -6.84 17.04
N ASP A 33 0.82 -8.14 17.26
CA ASP A 33 1.85 -8.99 16.69
C ASP A 33 1.87 -8.71 15.18
N LYS A 34 3.00 -8.20 14.70
CA LYS A 34 3.17 -7.89 13.30
C LYS A 34 3.26 -9.21 12.55
N ILE A 35 2.21 -9.56 11.81
CA ILE A 35 2.18 -10.78 11.02
C ILE A 35 3.06 -10.53 9.80
N CYS A 36 4.23 -11.18 9.77
CA CYS A 36 5.05 -11.18 8.57
C CYS A 36 4.42 -12.04 7.48
N ALA A 37 4.61 -11.64 6.23
CA ALA A 37 4.23 -12.43 5.07
C ALA A 37 5.02 -13.75 5.04
N PRO A 38 4.48 -14.81 4.42
CA PRO A 38 5.28 -15.97 4.08
C PRO A 38 6.45 -15.58 3.17
N GLU A 39 7.63 -16.15 3.41
CA GLU A 39 8.83 -15.91 2.60
C GLU A 39 8.78 -16.70 1.27
N HIS A 40 7.77 -16.41 0.46
CA HIS A 40 7.57 -17.01 -0.87
C HIS A 40 7.75 -15.94 -1.95
N ASN A 41 8.91 -15.96 -2.60
CA ASN A 41 9.24 -15.01 -3.67
C ASN A 41 8.25 -15.10 -4.84
N GLU A 42 7.74 -16.29 -5.14
CA GLU A 42 6.76 -16.53 -6.19
C GLU A 42 5.50 -15.69 -6.01
N ALA A 43 5.01 -15.53 -4.77
CA ALA A 43 3.81 -14.74 -4.50
C ALA A 43 3.99 -13.24 -4.76
N VAL A 44 5.22 -12.73 -4.62
CA VAL A 44 5.58 -11.35 -4.99
C VAL A 44 5.58 -11.19 -6.51
N VAL A 45 6.17 -12.17 -7.22
CA VAL A 45 6.23 -12.19 -8.69
C VAL A 45 4.84 -12.37 -9.30
N ASP A 46 3.98 -13.19 -8.67
CA ASP A 46 2.59 -13.37 -9.10
C ASP A 46 1.78 -12.07 -9.05
N ALA A 47 2.05 -11.19 -8.08
CA ALA A 47 1.41 -9.87 -8.05
C ALA A 47 1.82 -9.01 -9.26
N LEU A 48 3.06 -9.12 -9.75
CA LEU A 48 3.49 -8.46 -10.98
C LEU A 48 2.83 -9.06 -12.23
N HIS A 49 2.70 -10.38 -12.27
CA HIS A 49 1.97 -11.04 -13.37
C HIS A 49 0.51 -10.59 -13.44
N GLN A 50 -0.16 -10.48 -12.27
CA GLN A 50 -1.53 -9.96 -12.18
C GLN A 50 -1.63 -8.49 -12.62
N LEU A 51 -0.62 -7.65 -12.29
CA LEU A 51 -0.57 -6.27 -12.77
C LEU A 51 -0.56 -6.21 -14.31
N PHE A 52 0.31 -6.99 -14.97
CA PHE A 52 0.42 -6.99 -16.42
C PHE A 52 -0.76 -7.69 -17.11
N GLU A 53 -1.36 -8.67 -16.46
CA GLU A 53 -2.63 -9.27 -16.91
C GLU A 53 -3.75 -8.22 -16.90
N ALA A 54 -3.89 -7.46 -15.80
CA ALA A 54 -4.84 -6.36 -15.70
C ALA A 54 -4.59 -5.29 -16.78
N ALA A 55 -3.31 -4.97 -17.02
CA ALA A 55 -2.92 -4.00 -18.04
C ALA A 55 -3.25 -4.47 -19.45
N SER A 56 -2.98 -5.74 -19.75
CA SER A 56 -3.22 -6.32 -21.09
C SER A 56 -4.71 -6.41 -21.45
N HIS A 57 -5.59 -6.50 -20.46
CA HIS A 57 -7.03 -6.66 -20.64
C HIS A 57 -7.84 -5.44 -20.24
N ASP A 58 -7.20 -4.33 -19.85
CA ASP A 58 -7.86 -3.12 -19.32
C ASP A 58 -8.80 -3.42 -18.14
N ASP A 59 -8.43 -4.41 -17.30
CA ASP A 59 -9.24 -4.89 -16.19
C ASP A 59 -9.10 -3.99 -14.95
N ASP A 60 -9.99 -3.02 -14.83
CA ASP A 60 -10.03 -2.08 -13.70
C ASP A 60 -10.29 -2.77 -12.34
N ASN A 61 -10.91 -3.97 -12.31
CA ASN A 61 -11.15 -4.69 -11.07
C ASN A 61 -9.88 -5.41 -10.61
N LEU A 62 -9.20 -6.09 -11.50
CA LEU A 62 -7.93 -6.74 -11.19
C LEU A 62 -6.86 -5.70 -10.78
N PHE A 63 -6.82 -4.53 -11.42
CA PHE A 63 -5.97 -3.43 -10.94
C PHE A 63 -6.27 -3.04 -9.49
N LYS A 64 -7.54 -2.90 -9.10
CA LYS A 64 -7.93 -2.57 -7.72
C LYS A 64 -7.59 -3.67 -6.71
N GLU A 65 -7.51 -4.91 -7.17
CA GLU A 65 -7.11 -6.05 -6.33
C GLU A 65 -5.60 -6.11 -6.10
N VAL A 66 -4.80 -5.79 -7.11
CA VAL A 66 -3.34 -5.92 -7.05
C VAL A 66 -2.63 -4.64 -6.60
N LEU A 67 -3.22 -3.47 -6.84
CA LEU A 67 -2.65 -2.18 -6.41
C LEU A 67 -3.08 -1.84 -4.98
N ALA A 68 -2.13 -1.31 -4.20
CA ALA A 68 -2.46 -0.74 -2.89
C ALA A 68 -3.33 0.53 -3.04
N PRO A 69 -4.18 0.88 -2.05
CA PRO A 69 -5.06 2.05 -2.13
C PRO A 69 -4.34 3.39 -2.39
N ASN A 70 -3.08 3.49 -1.97
CA ASN A 70 -2.22 4.65 -2.15
C ASN A 70 -1.07 4.37 -3.14
N PHE A 71 -1.29 3.49 -4.10
CA PHE A 71 -0.36 3.19 -5.18
C PHE A 71 0.04 4.45 -5.95
N TYR A 72 1.32 4.51 -6.33
CA TYR A 72 1.82 5.47 -7.31
C TYR A 72 2.93 4.85 -8.16
N ALA A 73 3.15 5.42 -9.33
CA ALA A 73 4.21 4.98 -10.23
C ALA A 73 5.05 6.15 -10.73
N PHE A 74 6.30 5.86 -11.06
CA PHE A 74 7.13 6.70 -11.91
C PHE A 74 7.33 5.99 -13.25
N ASP A 75 6.92 6.65 -14.30
CA ASP A 75 7.13 6.17 -15.67
C ASP A 75 7.39 7.35 -16.62
N ASN A 76 8.32 7.19 -17.53
CA ASN A 76 8.71 8.22 -18.50
C ASN A 76 8.97 9.61 -17.89
N GLY A 77 9.60 9.65 -16.71
CA GLY A 77 9.92 10.89 -15.98
C GLY A 77 8.72 11.61 -15.37
N LYS A 78 7.57 10.95 -15.25
CA LYS A 78 6.35 11.48 -14.65
C LYS A 78 5.90 10.62 -13.47
N ARG A 79 5.15 11.24 -12.56
CA ARG A 79 4.45 10.58 -11.48
C ARG A 79 3.00 10.35 -11.87
N PHE A 80 2.50 9.17 -11.56
CA PHE A 80 1.10 8.77 -11.73
C PHE A 80 0.58 8.25 -10.39
N ASP A 81 -0.53 8.79 -9.90
CA ASP A 81 -1.15 8.38 -8.65
C ASP A 81 -2.38 7.51 -8.91
N GLY A 82 -2.54 6.46 -8.09
CA GLY A 82 -3.68 5.55 -8.17
C GLY A 82 -3.88 4.94 -9.56
N MET A 83 -5.05 5.12 -10.13
CA MET A 83 -5.43 4.55 -11.42
C MET A 83 -5.01 5.36 -12.65
N GLN A 84 -4.20 6.43 -12.48
CA GLN A 84 -3.81 7.28 -13.62
C GLN A 84 -2.98 6.53 -14.67
N LEU A 85 -2.02 5.69 -14.24
CA LEU A 85 -1.22 4.89 -15.19
C LEU A 85 -2.06 3.81 -15.88
N PRO A 86 -2.88 2.99 -15.18
CA PRO A 86 -3.86 2.11 -15.81
C PRO A 86 -4.75 2.81 -16.84
N GLN A 87 -5.30 3.97 -16.50
CA GLN A 87 -6.16 4.73 -17.42
C GLN A 87 -5.42 5.23 -18.66
N LEU A 88 -4.13 5.60 -18.51
CA LEU A 88 -3.29 5.99 -19.65
C LEU A 88 -3.05 4.81 -20.59
N ILE A 89 -2.77 3.62 -20.06
CA ILE A 89 -2.59 2.38 -20.83
C ILE A 89 -3.88 2.07 -21.60
N LYS A 90 -5.01 2.06 -20.91
CA LYS A 90 -6.34 1.83 -21.52
C LYS A 90 -6.67 2.84 -22.63
N ALA A 91 -6.35 4.11 -22.44
CA ALA A 91 -6.51 5.14 -23.48
C ALA A 91 -5.60 4.89 -24.69
N ALA A 92 -4.38 4.40 -24.47
CA ALA A 92 -3.47 4.03 -25.55
C ALA A 92 -3.97 2.80 -26.32
N HIS A 93 -4.54 1.78 -25.67
CA HIS A 93 -5.21 0.66 -26.32
C HIS A 93 -6.40 1.13 -27.16
N GLY A 94 -7.22 2.03 -26.62
CA GLY A 94 -8.34 2.66 -27.36
C GLY A 94 -7.88 3.47 -28.58
N ALA A 95 -6.65 3.95 -28.60
CA ALA A 95 -6.01 4.61 -29.74
C ALA A 95 -5.27 3.62 -30.68
N GLY A 96 -5.45 2.32 -30.50
CA GLY A 96 -4.88 1.26 -31.34
C GLY A 96 -3.46 0.85 -30.99
N LYS A 97 -2.90 1.27 -29.84
CA LYS A 97 -1.61 0.76 -29.38
C LYS A 97 -1.78 -0.63 -28.80
N ILE A 98 -0.75 -1.44 -28.99
CA ILE A 98 -0.65 -2.81 -28.49
C ILE A 98 0.62 -2.89 -27.65
N TYR A 99 0.49 -3.32 -26.40
CA TYR A 99 1.61 -3.57 -25.52
C TYR A 99 1.68 -5.05 -25.18
N VAL A 100 2.91 -5.56 -25.11
CA VAL A 100 3.21 -6.89 -24.56
C VAL A 100 4.23 -6.69 -23.46
N TRP A 101 4.00 -7.36 -22.32
CA TRP A 101 4.90 -7.33 -21.19
C TRP A 101 5.22 -8.74 -20.71
N SER A 102 6.43 -8.91 -20.18
CA SER A 102 6.81 -10.13 -19.45
C SER A 102 7.85 -9.82 -18.38
N VAL A 103 7.64 -10.40 -17.20
CA VAL A 103 8.57 -10.32 -16.08
C VAL A 103 9.70 -11.30 -16.31
N ASN A 104 10.94 -10.82 -16.38
CA ASN A 104 12.12 -11.64 -16.58
C ASN A 104 13.17 -11.31 -15.52
N ASP A 105 13.89 -12.34 -15.09
CA ASP A 105 15.01 -12.23 -14.17
C ASP A 105 14.64 -11.47 -12.86
N PRO A 106 13.54 -11.81 -12.17
CA PRO A 106 13.11 -11.08 -10.97
C PRO A 106 14.05 -11.38 -9.79
N GLU A 107 14.54 -10.30 -9.15
CA GLU A 107 15.28 -10.35 -7.89
C GLU A 107 14.37 -9.82 -6.78
N VAL A 108 13.91 -10.74 -5.91
CA VAL A 108 12.93 -10.45 -4.84
C VAL A 108 13.61 -10.41 -3.49
N HIS A 109 13.27 -9.41 -2.69
CA HIS A 109 13.71 -9.26 -1.31
C HIS A 109 12.49 -9.01 -0.42
N ILE A 110 12.28 -9.87 0.59
CA ILE A 110 11.17 -9.78 1.55
C ILE A 110 11.71 -9.34 2.90
N ALA A 111 11.05 -8.35 3.50
CA ALA A 111 11.32 -7.85 4.84
C ALA A 111 10.01 -7.74 5.62
N CYS A 112 9.63 -8.83 6.29
CA CYS A 112 8.37 -9.02 7.01
C CYS A 112 7.14 -8.82 6.12
N ASP A 113 6.42 -7.70 6.24
CA ASP A 113 5.21 -7.37 5.47
C ASP A 113 5.50 -6.45 4.27
N TRP A 114 6.77 -6.22 3.96
CA TRP A 114 7.22 -5.47 2.79
C TRP A 114 8.11 -6.32 1.90
N ALA A 115 8.03 -6.07 0.61
CA ALA A 115 8.95 -6.62 -0.37
C ALA A 115 9.34 -5.55 -1.38
N TRP A 116 10.53 -5.69 -1.95
CA TRP A 116 10.89 -4.99 -3.18
C TRP A 116 11.40 -6.02 -4.19
N VAL A 117 11.17 -5.72 -5.44
CA VAL A 117 11.59 -6.56 -6.56
C VAL A 117 12.14 -5.70 -7.68
N THR A 118 13.23 -6.14 -8.28
CA THR A 118 13.75 -5.58 -9.53
C THR A 118 13.67 -6.64 -10.60
N TYR A 119 13.38 -6.23 -11.83
CA TYR A 119 13.23 -7.16 -12.96
C TYR A 119 13.42 -6.44 -14.29
N THR A 120 13.68 -7.22 -15.33
CA THR A 120 13.60 -6.78 -16.71
C THR A 120 12.22 -7.14 -17.26
N ASN A 121 11.47 -6.13 -17.68
CA ASN A 121 10.26 -6.35 -18.45
C ASN A 121 10.64 -6.38 -19.93
N ARG A 122 10.47 -7.53 -20.58
CA ARG A 122 10.72 -7.69 -22.02
C ARG A 122 9.38 -7.82 -22.73
N GLY A 123 9.26 -7.13 -23.86
CA GLY A 123 8.01 -7.17 -24.60
C GLY A 123 8.08 -6.39 -25.90
N SER A 124 6.97 -5.76 -26.23
CA SER A 124 6.87 -4.94 -27.44
C SER A 124 5.83 -3.82 -27.31
N VAL A 125 6.00 -2.83 -28.15
CA VAL A 125 4.98 -1.78 -28.37
C VAL A 125 4.70 -1.72 -29.86
N GLY A 126 3.43 -1.73 -30.24
CA GLY A 126 3.01 -1.69 -31.63
C GLY A 126 1.68 -0.99 -31.86
N ASP A 127 1.28 -1.01 -33.11
CA ASP A 127 -0.03 -0.59 -33.62
C ASP A 127 -0.27 -1.26 -34.98
N SER A 128 -1.28 -0.82 -35.74
CA SER A 128 -1.60 -1.35 -37.08
C SER A 128 -0.48 -1.22 -38.11
N SER A 129 0.54 -0.39 -37.86
CA SER A 129 1.68 -0.19 -38.75
C SER A 129 2.85 -1.14 -38.47
N GLY A 130 2.87 -1.79 -37.32
CA GLY A 130 3.88 -2.76 -36.94
C GLY A 130 4.20 -2.76 -35.45
N THR A 131 5.11 -3.64 -35.05
CA THR A 131 5.49 -3.88 -33.65
C THR A 131 7.00 -3.71 -33.50
N GLN A 132 7.41 -3.03 -32.44
CA GLN A 132 8.82 -2.85 -32.08
C GLN A 132 9.12 -3.56 -30.76
N PRO A 133 10.16 -4.42 -30.69
CA PRO A 133 10.65 -4.95 -29.43
C PRO A 133 11.00 -3.83 -28.45
N MET A 134 10.69 -4.04 -27.19
CA MET A 134 10.93 -3.07 -26.14
C MET A 134 11.35 -3.78 -24.86
N SER A 135 12.22 -3.14 -24.09
CA SER A 135 12.56 -3.59 -22.75
C SER A 135 12.54 -2.43 -21.76
N TRP A 136 12.18 -2.74 -20.55
CA TRP A 136 12.20 -1.78 -19.45
C TRP A 136 12.95 -2.40 -18.27
N LEU A 137 13.69 -1.57 -17.54
CA LEU A 137 14.21 -1.89 -16.21
C LEU A 137 13.18 -1.40 -15.21
N GLU A 138 12.69 -2.30 -14.39
CA GLU A 138 11.59 -1.99 -13.48
C GLU A 138 11.92 -2.39 -12.04
N SER A 139 11.33 -1.66 -11.11
CA SER A 139 11.35 -1.99 -9.70
C SER A 139 9.98 -1.72 -9.08
N ALA A 140 9.57 -2.60 -8.18
CA ALA A 140 8.34 -2.44 -7.44
C ALA A 140 8.57 -2.62 -5.94
N VAL A 141 7.78 -1.91 -5.15
CA VAL A 141 7.65 -2.11 -3.71
C VAL A 141 6.25 -2.63 -3.43
N LEU A 142 6.15 -3.70 -2.65
CA LEU A 142 4.89 -4.35 -2.32
C LEU A 142 4.69 -4.39 -0.81
N HIS A 143 3.43 -4.36 -0.41
CA HIS A 143 3.02 -4.49 0.98
C HIS A 143 2.04 -5.65 1.14
N TYR A 144 2.30 -6.51 2.13
CA TYR A 144 1.46 -7.67 2.42
C TYR A 144 0.31 -7.29 3.33
N GLN A 145 -0.91 -7.34 2.82
CA GLN A 145 -2.13 -7.05 3.56
C GLN A 145 -3.24 -8.00 3.12
N GLY A 146 -4.13 -8.40 4.06
CA GLY A 146 -5.26 -9.26 3.72
C GLY A 146 -4.86 -10.58 3.06
N GLN A 147 -3.71 -11.15 3.46
CA GLN A 147 -3.15 -12.41 2.96
C GLN A 147 -2.69 -12.39 1.49
N ARG A 148 -2.41 -11.19 0.94
CA ARG A 148 -1.86 -11.02 -0.42
C ARG A 148 -0.90 -9.85 -0.50
N TRP A 149 -0.05 -9.87 -1.52
CA TRP A 149 0.83 -8.77 -1.86
C TRP A 149 0.10 -7.74 -2.71
N HIS A 150 0.19 -6.45 -2.32
CA HIS A 150 -0.31 -5.32 -3.10
C HIS A 150 0.86 -4.44 -3.52
N ILE A 151 0.88 -4.03 -4.78
CA ILE A 151 1.91 -3.13 -5.32
C ILE A 151 1.65 -1.73 -4.78
N GLN A 152 2.60 -1.23 -4.00
CA GLN A 152 2.56 0.10 -3.40
C GLN A 152 3.19 1.17 -4.30
N PHE A 153 4.26 0.76 -4.99
CA PHE A 153 5.04 1.62 -5.88
C PHE A 153 5.57 0.82 -7.06
N LEU A 154 5.61 1.45 -8.22
CA LEU A 154 6.26 0.93 -9.43
C LEU A 154 7.13 2.02 -10.04
N HIS A 155 8.36 1.68 -10.43
CA HIS A 155 9.20 2.51 -11.27
C HIS A 155 9.57 1.76 -12.55
N SER A 156 9.33 2.39 -13.67
CA SER A 156 9.64 1.87 -15.00
C SER A 156 10.55 2.83 -15.75
N THR A 157 11.63 2.31 -16.31
CA THR A 157 12.55 3.05 -17.15
C THR A 157 12.84 2.24 -18.42
N ARG A 158 12.68 2.86 -19.56
CA ARG A 158 13.01 2.22 -20.83
C ARG A 158 14.49 1.83 -20.87
N ALA A 159 14.76 0.55 -21.09
CA ALA A 159 16.13 0.07 -21.24
C ALA A 159 16.74 0.60 -22.53
N VAL A 160 18.01 1.03 -22.45
CA VAL A 160 18.78 1.40 -23.64
C VAL A 160 19.17 0.10 -24.35
N PRO A 161 18.96 -0.02 -25.67
CA PRO A 161 19.44 -1.19 -26.40
C PRO A 161 20.95 -1.34 -26.19
N THR A 162 21.42 -2.50 -25.77
CA THR A 162 22.84 -2.82 -25.76
C THR A 162 23.29 -2.93 -27.21
N SER A 163 24.10 -1.99 -27.68
CA SER A 163 24.82 -2.16 -28.95
C SER A 163 25.82 -3.30 -28.77
N ASN A 164 25.57 -4.45 -29.40
CA ASN A 164 26.57 -5.50 -29.60
C ASN A 164 27.62 -5.06 -30.61
#